data_aac66c77e1908062654f09edca48ee83
#
_entry.id   aac66c77e1908062654f09edca48ee83
#
_cell.length_a   1.000
_cell.length_b   1.000
_cell.length_c   1.000
_cell.angle_alpha   90.00
_cell.angle_beta   90.00
_cell.angle_gamma   90.00
#
_symmetry.space_group_name_H-M   'P 1'
#
loop_
_entity.id
_entity.type
_entity.pdbx_description
1 polymer ?
#
loop_
_entity_poly.entity_id
_entity_poly.type
_entity_poly.pdbx_seq_one_letter_code
_entity_poly.pdbx_strand_id
1 'polypeptide(L)'
;RDQKITELREKAEATKEQISSRLKELKEALTQNASDRKKNIDTDKDSDLEEIEKESSSEKERIDNKKNAEIERLMAIEIPSGLSKAERAKRVAERTEKIAKLRNDATSDKAKISSNAKSDKADIRTDATNKKAKVSSDTKEEKAENQANAKSERAKVSSELKAAVKSVREAYKAAKADLDSRYEQTYQDEFDKIQSEYKKVKKSKKKSSGSSKKTSHPLSYYIRK
;
A
#
# COMPACT_ATOMS: atom_id res chain seq x y z
N ARG A 1 -2.06 -28.60 28.30
CA ARG A 1 -1.83 -28.73 26.84
C ARG A 1 -2.84 -27.93 26.05
N ASP A 2 -4.13 -28.19 26.26
CA ASP A 2 -5.20 -27.61 25.44
C ASP A 2 -5.32 -26.10 25.69
N GLN A 3 -5.19 -25.65 26.93
CA GLN A 3 -5.15 -24.23 27.27
C GLN A 3 -4.03 -23.49 26.52
N LYS A 4 -2.80 -24.06 26.49
CA LYS A 4 -1.68 -23.44 25.79
C LYS A 4 -1.88 -23.41 24.28
N ILE A 5 -2.55 -24.42 23.70
CA ILE A 5 -2.90 -24.42 22.27
C ILE A 5 -3.96 -23.37 21.97
N THR A 6 -4.94 -23.18 22.86
CA THR A 6 -5.95 -22.12 22.73
C THR A 6 -5.31 -20.73 22.77
N GLU A 7 -4.45 -20.45 23.72
CA GLU A 7 -3.69 -19.19 23.82
C GLU A 7 -2.86 -18.89 22.55
N LEU A 8 -2.21 -19.92 21.97
CA LEU A 8 -1.47 -19.77 20.72
C LEU A 8 -2.38 -19.43 19.53
N ARG A 9 -3.57 -20.03 19.48
CA ARG A 9 -4.56 -19.75 18.44
C ARG A 9 -5.11 -18.34 18.56
N GLU A 10 -5.47 -17.92 19.75
CA GLU A 10 -5.97 -16.56 20.03
C GLU A 10 -4.94 -15.50 19.65
N LYS A 11 -3.67 -15.70 20.00
CA LYS A 11 -2.57 -14.80 19.59
C LYS A 11 -2.41 -14.75 18.09
N ALA A 12 -2.48 -15.89 17.40
CA ALA A 12 -2.35 -15.94 15.95
C ALA A 12 -3.53 -15.24 15.26
N GLU A 13 -4.75 -15.40 15.74
CA GLU A 13 -5.92 -14.69 15.18
C GLU A 13 -5.83 -13.19 15.45
N ALA A 14 -5.47 -12.75 16.66
CA ALA A 14 -5.25 -11.34 16.96
C ALA A 14 -4.19 -10.71 16.03
N THR A 15 -3.09 -11.42 15.77
CA THR A 15 -2.06 -10.96 14.84
C THR A 15 -2.60 -10.84 13.41
N LYS A 16 -3.39 -11.80 12.94
CA LYS A 16 -4.02 -11.74 11.60
C LYS A 16 -5.04 -10.60 11.48
N GLU A 17 -5.77 -10.30 12.55
CA GLU A 17 -6.68 -9.16 12.61
C GLU A 17 -5.91 -7.84 12.53
N GLN A 18 -4.79 -7.70 13.26
CA GLN A 18 -3.91 -6.53 13.16
C GLN A 18 -3.37 -6.33 11.74
N ILE A 19 -2.91 -7.41 11.08
CA ILE A 19 -2.47 -7.35 9.67
C ILE A 19 -3.61 -6.87 8.77
N SER A 20 -4.85 -7.30 9.03
CA SER A 20 -6.03 -6.92 8.26
C SER A 20 -6.38 -5.45 8.43
N SER A 21 -6.39 -4.96 9.68
CA SER A 21 -6.65 -3.55 10.01
C SER A 21 -5.60 -2.64 9.38
N ARG A 22 -4.32 -2.99 9.52
CA ARG A 22 -3.22 -2.25 8.91
C ARG A 22 -3.34 -2.21 7.38
N LEU A 23 -3.71 -3.32 6.74
CA LEU A 23 -3.91 -3.34 5.29
C LEU A 23 -5.07 -2.42 4.86
N LYS A 24 -6.15 -2.37 5.65
CA LYS A 24 -7.29 -1.47 5.39
C LYS A 24 -6.86 -0.01 5.48
N GLU A 25 -6.17 0.37 6.55
CA GLU A 25 -5.65 1.72 6.76
C GLU A 25 -4.70 2.15 5.64
N LEU A 26 -3.78 1.27 5.22
CA LEU A 26 -2.87 1.54 4.09
C LEU A 26 -3.64 1.75 2.78
N LYS A 27 -4.68 0.96 2.51
CA LYS A 27 -5.51 1.14 1.30
C LYS A 27 -6.27 2.45 1.31
N GLU A 28 -6.78 2.87 2.45
CA GLU A 28 -7.47 4.15 2.63
C GLU A 28 -6.50 5.32 2.45
N ALA A 29 -5.34 5.27 3.10
CA ALA A 29 -4.29 6.28 2.97
C ALA A 29 -3.79 6.44 1.53
N LEU A 30 -3.56 5.33 0.82
CA LEU A 30 -3.18 5.35 -0.60
C LEU A 30 -4.28 5.95 -1.48
N THR A 31 -5.54 5.67 -1.18
CA THR A 31 -6.67 6.24 -1.94
C THR A 31 -6.76 7.74 -1.73
N GLN A 32 -6.62 8.21 -0.49
CA GLN A 32 -6.63 9.62 -0.15
C GLN A 32 -5.45 10.35 -0.81
N ASN A 33 -4.24 9.83 -0.67
CA ASN A 33 -3.04 10.39 -1.31
C ASN A 33 -3.20 10.52 -2.83
N ALA A 34 -3.72 9.48 -3.49
CA ALA A 34 -3.98 9.52 -4.92
C ALA A 34 -5.02 10.59 -5.30
N SER A 35 -6.05 10.78 -4.48
CA SER A 35 -7.04 11.84 -4.66
C SER A 35 -6.41 13.22 -4.57
N ASP A 36 -5.60 13.45 -3.55
CA ASP A 36 -4.95 14.73 -3.31
C ASP A 36 -3.93 15.07 -4.40
N ARG A 37 -3.13 14.09 -4.83
CA ARG A 37 -2.22 14.24 -5.98
C ARG A 37 -2.96 14.60 -7.27
N LYS A 38 -4.12 13.99 -7.53
CA LYS A 38 -4.93 14.32 -8.71
C LYS A 38 -5.53 15.72 -8.63
N LYS A 39 -5.95 16.17 -7.44
CA LYS A 39 -6.42 17.55 -7.24
C LYS A 39 -5.31 18.56 -7.48
N ASN A 40 -4.09 18.28 -6.99
CA ASN A 40 -2.95 19.17 -7.23
C ASN A 40 -2.64 19.27 -8.72
N ILE A 41 -2.66 18.13 -9.45
CA ILE A 41 -2.48 18.14 -10.93
C ILE A 41 -3.56 18.98 -11.61
N ASP A 42 -4.81 18.96 -11.13
CA ASP A 42 -5.87 19.81 -11.69
C ASP A 42 -5.63 21.28 -11.37
N THR A 43 -5.22 21.61 -10.16
CA THR A 43 -4.92 22.99 -9.74
C THR A 43 -3.75 23.54 -10.58
N ASP A 44 -2.67 22.79 -10.75
CA ASP A 44 -1.52 23.19 -11.55
C ASP A 44 -1.93 23.41 -13.02
N LYS A 45 -2.67 22.45 -13.59
CA LYS A 45 -3.20 22.56 -14.95
C LYS A 45 -4.05 23.81 -15.14
N ASP A 46 -4.95 24.12 -14.18
CA ASP A 46 -5.83 25.26 -14.29
C ASP A 46 -5.05 26.59 -14.18
N SER A 47 -4.02 26.63 -13.33
CA SER A 47 -3.09 27.75 -13.21
C SER A 47 -2.31 27.99 -14.52
N ASP A 48 -1.73 26.91 -15.08
CA ASP A 48 -0.97 27.00 -16.34
C ASP A 48 -1.86 27.45 -17.51
N LEU A 49 -3.10 26.98 -17.56
CA LEU A 49 -4.07 27.40 -18.59
C LEU A 49 -4.44 28.88 -18.46
N GLU A 50 -4.58 29.39 -17.26
CA GLU A 50 -4.85 30.80 -16.99
C GLU A 50 -3.67 31.68 -17.38
N GLU A 51 -2.43 31.24 -17.08
CA GLU A 51 -1.21 31.93 -17.45
C GLU A 51 -1.09 32.09 -18.98
N ILE A 52 -1.27 31.00 -19.75
CA ILE A 52 -1.27 31.04 -21.22
C ILE A 52 -2.35 32.01 -21.76
N GLU A 53 -3.53 32.04 -21.16
CA GLU A 53 -4.61 32.94 -21.59
C GLU A 53 -4.26 34.40 -21.36
N LYS A 54 -3.66 34.70 -20.19
CA LYS A 54 -3.20 36.05 -19.84
C LYS A 54 -2.05 36.50 -20.74
N GLU A 55 -1.07 35.64 -20.99
CA GLU A 55 0.05 35.94 -21.91
C GLU A 55 -0.43 36.18 -23.32
N SER A 56 -1.27 35.28 -23.84
CA SER A 56 -1.84 35.42 -25.20
C SER A 56 -2.65 36.70 -25.36
N SER A 57 -3.41 37.09 -24.34
CA SER A 57 -4.19 38.32 -24.32
C SER A 57 -3.29 39.56 -24.28
N SER A 58 -2.28 39.56 -23.43
CA SER A 58 -1.30 40.65 -23.34
C SER A 58 -0.50 40.85 -24.60
N GLU A 59 -0.07 39.76 -25.23
CA GLU A 59 0.65 39.85 -26.53
C GLU A 59 -0.23 40.42 -27.65
N LYS A 60 -1.49 39.98 -27.74
CA LYS A 60 -2.44 40.53 -28.71
C LYS A 60 -2.69 42.03 -28.52
N GLU A 61 -2.80 42.47 -27.26
CA GLU A 61 -2.94 43.88 -26.93
C GLU A 61 -1.69 44.68 -27.32
N ARG A 62 -0.49 44.12 -27.07
CA ARG A 62 0.77 44.76 -27.52
C ARG A 62 0.84 44.92 -29.04
N ILE A 63 0.36 43.93 -29.84
CA ILE A 63 0.27 44.03 -31.29
C ILE A 63 -0.71 45.12 -31.69
N ASP A 64 -1.90 45.20 -31.05
CA ASP A 64 -2.88 46.24 -31.33
C ASP A 64 -2.34 47.65 -31.02
N ASN A 65 -1.69 47.81 -29.86
CA ASN A 65 -1.11 49.07 -29.49
C ASN A 65 -0.01 49.52 -30.45
N LYS A 66 0.89 48.62 -30.86
CA LYS A 66 1.92 48.91 -31.88
C LYS A 66 1.32 49.26 -33.22
N LYS A 67 0.36 48.48 -33.71
CA LYS A 67 -0.36 48.73 -34.94
C LYS A 67 -1.04 50.10 -34.94
N ASN A 68 -1.78 50.43 -33.83
CA ASN A 68 -2.50 51.67 -33.71
C ASN A 68 -1.55 52.88 -33.68
N ALA A 69 -0.48 52.81 -32.92
CA ALA A 69 0.55 53.86 -32.84
C ALA A 69 1.20 54.11 -34.21
N GLU A 70 1.48 53.07 -35.00
CA GLU A 70 2.07 53.20 -36.32
C GLU A 70 1.07 53.76 -37.33
N ILE A 71 -0.21 53.38 -37.26
CA ILE A 71 -1.27 53.96 -38.08
C ILE A 71 -1.44 55.48 -37.73
N GLU A 72 -1.42 55.83 -36.49
CA GLU A 72 -1.50 57.26 -36.06
C GLU A 72 -0.31 58.04 -36.62
N ARG A 73 0.92 57.52 -36.55
CA ARG A 73 2.10 58.13 -37.14
C ARG A 73 1.93 58.33 -38.65
N LEU A 74 1.46 57.30 -39.38
CA LEU A 74 1.22 57.40 -40.83
C LEU A 74 0.12 58.42 -41.16
N MET A 75 -0.89 58.51 -40.34
CA MET A 75 -1.98 59.51 -40.50
C MET A 75 -1.53 60.95 -40.21
N ALA A 76 -0.62 61.12 -39.27
CA ALA A 76 -0.06 62.44 -38.92
C ALA A 76 0.92 63.00 -39.96
N ILE A 77 1.38 62.24 -40.92
CA ILE A 77 2.25 62.73 -41.98
C ILE A 77 1.44 63.62 -42.90
N GLU A 78 1.75 64.92 -42.86
CA GLU A 78 1.12 65.92 -43.76
C GLU A 78 1.48 65.68 -45.21
N ILE A 79 0.50 65.81 -46.06
CA ILE A 79 0.71 65.79 -47.50
C ILE A 79 0.89 67.25 -48.01
N PRO A 80 2.11 67.63 -48.43
CA PRO A 80 2.36 69.03 -48.82
C PRO A 80 1.36 69.64 -49.78
N SER A 81 0.93 70.87 -49.52
CA SER A 81 -0.08 71.53 -50.32
C SER A 81 0.39 71.91 -51.76
N GLY A 82 1.71 72.08 -51.99
CA GLY A 82 2.33 72.39 -53.26
C GLY A 82 2.41 71.25 -54.28
N LEU A 83 1.96 70.03 -53.91
CA LEU A 83 1.97 68.87 -54.81
C LEU A 83 0.83 68.93 -55.88
N SER A 84 1.09 68.40 -57.10
CA SER A 84 0.02 68.18 -58.06
C SER A 84 -1.06 67.21 -57.56
N LYS A 85 -2.25 67.26 -58.10
CA LYS A 85 -3.36 66.35 -57.71
C LYS A 85 -2.98 64.89 -57.85
N ALA A 86 -2.21 64.53 -58.94
CA ALA A 86 -1.77 63.18 -59.17
C ALA A 86 -0.76 62.71 -58.11
N GLU A 87 0.21 63.51 -57.68
CA GLU A 87 1.18 63.20 -56.63
C GLU A 87 0.54 63.08 -55.31
N ARG A 88 -0.44 63.93 -54.93
CA ARG A 88 -1.24 63.81 -53.74
C ARG A 88 -2.00 62.48 -53.67
N ALA A 89 -2.68 62.15 -54.79
CA ALA A 89 -3.41 60.89 -54.90
C ALA A 89 -2.46 59.68 -54.74
N LYS A 90 -1.26 59.70 -55.29
CA LYS A 90 -0.24 58.64 -55.14
C LYS A 90 0.19 58.51 -53.73
N ARG A 91 0.49 59.56 -52.97
CA ARG A 91 0.88 59.52 -51.53
C ARG A 91 -0.23 59.03 -50.67
N VAL A 92 -1.50 59.42 -50.91
CA VAL A 92 -2.66 58.88 -50.20
C VAL A 92 -2.80 57.37 -50.45
N ALA A 93 -2.64 56.92 -51.71
CA ALA A 93 -2.70 55.49 -52.04
C ALA A 93 -1.58 54.71 -51.34
N GLU A 94 -0.32 55.17 -51.42
CA GLU A 94 0.81 54.56 -50.66
C GLU A 94 0.58 54.49 -49.18
N ARG A 95 0.01 55.53 -48.52
CA ARG A 95 -0.36 55.52 -47.09
C ARG A 95 -1.41 54.48 -46.80
N THR A 96 -2.48 54.44 -47.64
CA THR A 96 -3.56 53.49 -47.46
C THR A 96 -3.07 52.05 -47.59
N GLU A 97 -2.19 51.76 -48.51
CA GLU A 97 -1.55 50.47 -48.71
C GLU A 97 -0.73 50.06 -47.47
N LYS A 98 0.11 50.97 -46.96
CA LYS A 98 0.86 50.74 -45.73
C LYS A 98 -0.04 50.43 -44.54
N ILE A 99 -1.13 51.16 -44.37
CA ILE A 99 -2.10 50.93 -43.28
C ILE A 99 -2.78 49.56 -43.46
N ALA A 100 -3.17 49.22 -44.71
CA ALA A 100 -3.74 47.90 -44.99
C ALA A 100 -2.77 46.77 -44.67
N LYS A 101 -1.49 46.92 -45.04
CA LYS A 101 -0.46 45.96 -44.70
C LYS A 101 -0.29 45.80 -43.17
N LEU A 102 -0.17 46.88 -42.41
CA LEU A 102 -0.09 46.85 -40.94
C LEU A 102 -1.28 46.12 -40.30
N ARG A 103 -2.49 46.32 -40.82
CA ARG A 103 -3.69 45.61 -40.34
C ARG A 103 -3.62 44.12 -40.63
N ASN A 104 -3.19 43.74 -41.83
CA ASN A 104 -3.06 42.35 -42.25
C ASN A 104 -1.98 41.64 -41.43
N ASP A 105 -0.80 42.26 -41.25
CA ASP A 105 0.30 41.74 -40.46
C ASP A 105 -0.14 41.52 -39.01
N ALA A 106 -0.78 42.49 -38.37
CA ALA A 106 -1.31 42.37 -37.02
C ALA A 106 -2.36 41.25 -36.89
N THR A 107 -3.21 41.08 -37.90
CA THR A 107 -4.20 39.99 -37.92
C THR A 107 -3.51 38.62 -38.02
N SER A 108 -2.52 38.51 -38.88
CA SER A 108 -1.72 37.28 -39.03
C SER A 108 -0.98 36.91 -37.75
N ASP A 109 -0.33 37.88 -37.11
CA ASP A 109 0.42 37.66 -35.88
C ASP A 109 -0.50 37.27 -34.72
N LYS A 110 -1.67 37.92 -34.57
CA LYS A 110 -2.68 37.50 -33.59
C LYS A 110 -3.20 36.08 -33.84
N ALA A 111 -3.35 35.69 -35.09
CA ALA A 111 -3.76 34.33 -35.46
C ALA A 111 -2.71 33.30 -35.03
N LYS A 112 -1.41 33.63 -35.25
CA LYS A 112 -0.30 32.76 -34.78
C LYS A 112 -0.30 32.63 -33.27
N ILE A 113 -0.42 33.73 -32.52
CA ILE A 113 -0.51 33.70 -31.05
C ILE A 113 -1.68 32.83 -30.62
N SER A 114 -2.84 32.98 -31.23
CA SER A 114 -4.02 32.17 -30.91
C SER A 114 -3.82 30.67 -31.19
N SER A 115 -3.12 30.37 -32.29
CA SER A 115 -2.78 28.98 -32.67
C SER A 115 -1.81 28.35 -31.66
N ASN A 116 -0.75 29.07 -31.30
CA ASN A 116 0.24 28.62 -30.33
C ASN A 116 -0.41 28.40 -28.97
N ALA A 117 -1.15 29.37 -28.44
CA ALA A 117 -1.86 29.23 -27.16
C ALA A 117 -2.84 28.04 -27.19
N LYS A 118 -3.47 27.75 -28.32
CA LYS A 118 -4.34 26.57 -28.44
C LYS A 118 -3.55 25.26 -28.39
N SER A 119 -2.38 25.20 -28.99
CA SER A 119 -1.48 24.05 -28.94
C SER A 119 -0.99 23.83 -27.53
N ASP A 120 -0.43 24.87 -26.87
CA ASP A 120 0.11 24.80 -25.53
C ASP A 120 -0.95 24.36 -24.52
N LYS A 121 -2.19 24.89 -24.65
CA LYS A 121 -3.34 24.44 -23.81
C LYS A 121 -3.69 22.97 -24.04
N ALA A 122 -3.53 22.46 -25.25
CA ALA A 122 -3.79 21.05 -25.57
C ALA A 122 -2.70 20.16 -24.93
N ASP A 123 -1.44 20.58 -24.98
CA ASP A 123 -0.31 19.87 -24.39
C ASP A 123 -0.41 19.79 -22.87
N ILE A 124 -0.74 20.90 -22.21
CA ILE A 124 -0.99 20.94 -20.76
C ILE A 124 -2.11 19.96 -20.35
N ARG A 125 -3.22 19.94 -21.10
CA ARG A 125 -4.33 19.00 -20.80
C ARG A 125 -3.92 17.54 -20.97
N THR A 126 -3.12 17.27 -22.01
CA THR A 126 -2.60 15.92 -22.28
C THR A 126 -1.64 15.49 -21.18
N ASP A 127 -0.71 16.36 -20.78
CA ASP A 127 0.24 16.09 -19.70
C ASP A 127 -0.48 15.84 -18.35
N ALA A 128 -1.45 16.68 -18.01
CA ALA A 128 -2.26 16.48 -16.79
C ALA A 128 -3.02 15.14 -16.82
N THR A 129 -3.55 14.74 -17.98
CA THR A 129 -4.22 13.45 -18.14
C THR A 129 -3.25 12.29 -17.96
N ASN A 130 -2.05 12.37 -18.53
CA ASN A 130 -1.01 11.35 -18.40
C ASN A 130 -0.51 11.25 -16.96
N LYS A 131 -0.27 12.37 -16.29
CA LYS A 131 0.10 12.41 -14.86
C LYS A 131 -0.96 11.75 -13.98
N LYS A 132 -2.25 12.03 -14.19
CA LYS A 132 -3.35 11.38 -13.46
C LYS A 132 -3.46 9.89 -13.73
N ALA A 133 -3.24 9.47 -14.96
CA ALA A 133 -3.22 8.06 -15.33
C ALA A 133 -2.07 7.33 -14.60
N LYS A 134 -0.89 7.95 -14.57
CA LYS A 134 0.26 7.43 -13.80
C LYS A 134 -0.04 7.30 -12.32
N VAL A 135 -0.58 8.34 -11.68
CA VAL A 135 -1.00 8.27 -10.26
C VAL A 135 -1.96 7.11 -10.02
N SER A 136 -2.89 6.87 -10.95
CA SER A 136 -3.85 5.76 -10.84
C SER A 136 -3.18 4.39 -10.97
N SER A 137 -2.22 4.25 -11.88
CA SER A 137 -1.45 3.00 -12.08
C SER A 137 -0.59 2.69 -10.87
N ASP A 138 0.21 3.67 -10.42
CA ASP A 138 1.11 3.54 -9.26
C ASP A 138 0.33 3.15 -8.01
N THR A 139 -0.81 3.82 -7.76
CA THR A 139 -1.68 3.51 -6.60
C THR A 139 -2.26 2.09 -6.67
N LYS A 140 -2.60 1.61 -7.87
CA LYS A 140 -3.12 0.24 -8.07
C LYS A 140 -2.03 -0.80 -7.79
N GLU A 141 -0.83 -0.52 -8.25
CA GLU A 141 0.34 -1.38 -8.05
C GLU A 141 0.73 -1.47 -6.57
N GLU A 142 0.86 -0.34 -5.89
CA GLU A 142 1.12 -0.29 -4.44
C GLU A 142 0.04 -1.00 -3.61
N LYS A 143 -1.23 -0.89 -3.98
CA LYS A 143 -2.32 -1.63 -3.33
C LYS A 143 -2.21 -3.14 -3.53
N ALA A 144 -1.81 -3.57 -4.73
CA ALA A 144 -1.62 -4.98 -5.04
C ALA A 144 -0.42 -5.55 -4.26
N GLU A 145 0.68 -4.82 -4.19
CA GLU A 145 1.86 -5.19 -3.41
C GLU A 145 1.55 -5.31 -1.92
N ASN A 146 0.90 -4.31 -1.33
CA ASN A 146 0.49 -4.35 0.07
C ASN A 146 -0.45 -5.53 0.36
N GLN A 147 -1.32 -5.87 -0.58
CA GLN A 147 -2.19 -7.05 -0.45
C GLN A 147 -1.42 -8.37 -0.51
N ALA A 148 -0.41 -8.47 -1.38
CA ALA A 148 0.45 -9.64 -1.48
C ALA A 148 1.29 -9.80 -0.20
N ASN A 149 1.86 -8.71 0.31
CA ASN A 149 2.63 -8.69 1.56
C ASN A 149 1.76 -9.13 2.76
N ALA A 150 0.58 -8.59 2.92
CA ALA A 150 -0.35 -8.99 3.99
C ALA A 150 -0.77 -10.46 3.88
N LYS A 151 -0.94 -11.00 2.67
CA LYS A 151 -1.21 -12.43 2.43
C LYS A 151 -0.02 -13.29 2.86
N SER A 152 1.20 -12.88 2.53
CA SER A 152 2.44 -13.56 2.91
C SER A 152 2.62 -13.57 4.44
N GLU A 153 2.45 -12.43 5.10
CA GLU A 153 2.53 -12.32 6.56
C GLU A 153 1.51 -13.22 7.26
N ARG A 154 0.26 -13.27 6.80
CA ARG A 154 -0.77 -14.17 7.35
C ARG A 154 -0.43 -15.64 7.14
N ALA A 155 0.15 -16.00 6.01
CA ALA A 155 0.61 -17.37 5.75
C ALA A 155 1.74 -17.75 6.71
N LYS A 156 2.68 -16.83 6.97
CA LYS A 156 3.77 -17.00 7.93
C LYS A 156 3.23 -17.22 9.34
N VAL A 157 2.32 -16.38 9.83
CA VAL A 157 1.64 -16.56 11.13
C VAL A 157 0.96 -17.92 11.23
N SER A 158 0.30 -18.38 10.16
CA SER A 158 -0.36 -19.69 10.14
C SER A 158 0.63 -20.86 10.19
N SER A 159 1.80 -20.73 9.53
CA SER A 159 2.87 -21.71 9.57
C SER A 159 3.51 -21.79 10.97
N GLU A 160 3.82 -20.65 11.55
CA GLU A 160 4.38 -20.54 12.91
C GLU A 160 3.43 -21.14 13.96
N LEU A 161 2.13 -20.85 13.84
CA LEU A 161 1.11 -21.47 14.71
C LEU A 161 1.11 -23.00 14.59
N LYS A 162 1.15 -23.54 13.36
CA LYS A 162 1.20 -25.00 13.15
C LYS A 162 2.44 -25.61 13.79
N ALA A 163 3.61 -25.00 13.64
CA ALA A 163 4.86 -25.44 14.23
C ALA A 163 4.81 -25.39 15.78
N ALA A 164 4.32 -24.29 16.34
CA ALA A 164 4.17 -24.13 17.78
C ALA A 164 3.20 -25.14 18.40
N VAL A 165 2.06 -25.38 17.76
CA VAL A 165 1.09 -26.41 18.21
C VAL A 165 1.68 -27.81 18.15
N LYS A 166 2.46 -28.12 17.09
CA LYS A 166 3.16 -29.39 16.96
C LYS A 166 4.16 -29.58 18.12
N SER A 167 5.00 -28.58 18.38
CA SER A 167 5.97 -28.60 19.47
C SER A 167 5.31 -28.81 20.84
N VAL A 168 4.20 -28.12 21.14
CA VAL A 168 3.45 -28.33 22.39
C VAL A 168 2.91 -29.76 22.52
N ARG A 169 2.43 -30.34 21.42
CA ARG A 169 1.93 -31.72 21.41
C ARG A 169 3.04 -32.73 21.64
N GLU A 170 4.19 -32.54 21.02
CA GLU A 170 5.38 -33.41 21.18
C GLU A 170 5.93 -33.33 22.60
N ALA A 171 6.07 -32.13 23.15
CA ALA A 171 6.51 -31.94 24.55
C ALA A 171 5.54 -32.60 25.54
N TYR A 172 4.23 -32.49 25.33
CA TYR A 172 3.24 -33.18 26.18
C TYR A 172 3.35 -34.70 26.07
N LYS A 173 3.56 -35.24 24.85
CA LYS A 173 3.72 -36.67 24.62
C LYS A 173 4.99 -37.20 25.33
N ALA A 174 6.09 -36.46 25.25
CA ALA A 174 7.32 -36.81 25.94
C ALA A 174 7.18 -36.76 27.45
N ALA A 175 6.57 -35.70 28.01
CA ALA A 175 6.32 -35.59 29.47
C ALA A 175 5.39 -36.68 29.99
N LYS A 176 4.38 -37.08 29.21
CA LYS A 176 3.52 -38.21 29.57
C LYS A 176 4.29 -39.53 29.58
N ALA A 177 5.12 -39.80 28.60
CA ALA A 177 5.94 -41.03 28.55
C ALA A 177 6.95 -41.09 29.71
N ASP A 178 7.57 -39.96 30.10
CA ASP A 178 8.45 -39.88 31.25
C ASP A 178 7.70 -40.14 32.55
N LEU A 179 6.50 -39.57 32.70
CA LEU A 179 5.64 -39.83 33.88
C LEU A 179 5.22 -41.29 33.97
N ASP A 180 4.78 -41.87 32.88
CA ASP A 180 4.37 -43.28 32.80
C ASP A 180 5.55 -44.21 33.19
N SER A 181 6.76 -43.91 32.67
CA SER A 181 7.99 -44.68 32.98
C SER A 181 8.37 -44.56 34.48
N ARG A 182 8.31 -43.37 35.07
CA ARG A 182 8.60 -43.17 36.53
C ARG A 182 7.57 -43.86 37.42
N TYR A 183 6.31 -43.84 37.03
CA TYR A 183 5.25 -44.55 37.75
C TYR A 183 5.50 -46.07 37.74
N GLU A 184 5.84 -46.63 36.59
CA GLU A 184 6.11 -48.04 36.43
C GLU A 184 7.34 -48.49 37.24
N GLN A 185 8.41 -47.65 37.28
CA GLN A 185 9.61 -47.91 38.06
C GLN A 185 9.33 -47.84 39.56
N THR A 186 8.61 -46.85 40.06
CA THR A 186 8.22 -46.72 41.47
C THR A 186 7.36 -47.89 41.91
N TYR A 187 6.42 -48.31 41.06
CA TYR A 187 5.59 -49.49 41.33
C TYR A 187 6.43 -50.79 41.43
N GLN A 188 7.39 -50.98 40.54
CA GLN A 188 8.28 -52.13 40.55
C GLN A 188 9.18 -52.14 41.80
N ASP A 189 9.75 -50.99 42.16
CA ASP A 189 10.58 -50.83 43.35
C ASP A 189 9.82 -51.18 44.67
N GLU A 190 8.58 -50.69 44.79
CA GLU A 190 7.70 -50.99 45.91
C GLU A 190 7.31 -52.47 45.94
N PHE A 191 7.00 -53.05 44.79
CA PHE A 191 6.69 -54.49 44.66
C PHE A 191 7.87 -55.35 45.07
N ASP A 192 9.08 -55.06 44.65
CA ASP A 192 10.30 -55.77 44.98
C ASP A 192 10.62 -55.66 46.48
N LYS A 193 10.36 -54.46 47.09
CA LYS A 193 10.51 -54.25 48.52
C LYS A 193 9.54 -55.13 49.31
N ILE A 194 8.26 -55.14 48.94
CA ILE A 194 7.23 -55.98 49.58
C ILE A 194 7.60 -57.47 49.44
N GLN A 195 8.03 -57.88 48.27
CA GLN A 195 8.49 -59.26 47.99
C GLN A 195 9.69 -59.64 48.89
N SER A 196 10.65 -58.76 49.09
CA SER A 196 11.82 -58.98 49.90
C SER A 196 11.44 -59.08 51.41
N GLU A 197 10.54 -58.23 51.86
CA GLU A 197 10.03 -58.32 53.25
C GLU A 197 9.22 -59.58 53.48
N TYR A 198 8.38 -59.98 52.52
CA TYR A 198 7.65 -61.24 52.61
C TYR A 198 8.60 -62.46 52.70
N LYS A 199 9.66 -62.45 51.89
CA LYS A 199 10.70 -63.53 51.96
C LYS A 199 11.41 -63.54 53.30
N LYS A 200 11.69 -62.39 53.94
CA LYS A 200 12.30 -62.29 55.24
C LYS A 200 11.36 -62.85 56.35
N VAL A 201 10.07 -62.44 56.31
CA VAL A 201 9.05 -62.98 57.22
C VAL A 201 8.85 -64.46 57.06
N LYS A 202 8.86 -65.00 55.83
CA LYS A 202 8.75 -66.45 55.61
C LYS A 202 9.98 -67.23 56.12
N LYS A 203 11.19 -66.65 56.02
CA LYS A 203 12.41 -67.23 56.52
C LYS A 203 12.43 -67.18 58.06
N SER A 204 11.94 -66.14 58.71
CA SER A 204 11.85 -66.05 60.19
C SER A 204 10.83 -67.01 60.76
N LYS A 205 9.66 -67.16 60.08
CA LYS A 205 8.66 -68.18 60.50
C LYS A 205 9.15 -69.61 60.32
N LYS A 206 10.02 -69.88 59.33
CA LYS A 206 10.61 -71.21 59.18
C LYS A 206 11.67 -71.54 60.22
N LYS A 207 12.30 -70.52 60.84
CA LYS A 207 13.24 -70.70 61.99
C LYS A 207 12.55 -70.84 63.31
N SER A 208 11.28 -70.40 63.48
CA SER A 208 10.52 -70.47 64.69
C SER A 208 9.54 -71.66 64.79
N SER A 209 9.31 -72.40 63.68
CA SER A 209 8.44 -73.58 63.67
C SER A 209 9.19 -74.87 63.39
N GLY A 210 10.03 -75.20 64.36
CA GLY A 210 10.17 -76.63 64.69
C GLY A 210 8.93 -77.04 65.44
N SER A 211 7.91 -77.53 64.85
CA SER A 211 6.68 -78.16 65.33
C SER A 211 5.37 -77.45 65.00
N SER A 212 4.64 -78.24 64.25
CA SER A 212 3.19 -78.36 64.04
C SER A 212 2.48 -77.65 62.86
N LYS A 213 1.93 -78.56 62.09
CA LYS A 213 0.70 -78.63 61.30
C LYS A 213 0.36 -77.56 60.26
N LYS A 214 0.22 -78.09 59.03
CA LYS A 214 -0.38 -77.56 57.81
C LYS A 214 -1.72 -76.94 58.03
N THR A 215 -1.94 -75.68 57.58
CA THR A 215 -3.18 -75.24 56.96
C THR A 215 -2.88 -74.41 55.73
N SER A 216 -3.30 -74.91 54.63
CA SER A 216 -3.24 -74.27 53.26
C SER A 216 -4.39 -73.25 53.17
N HIS A 217 -4.06 -71.97 52.93
CA HIS A 217 -5.02 -71.05 52.29
C HIS A 217 -4.36 -70.39 51.08
N PRO A 218 -5.02 -70.43 49.86
CA PRO A 218 -4.47 -69.83 48.69
C PRO A 218 -4.80 -68.34 48.58
N LEU A 219 -3.77 -67.48 48.56
CA LEU A 219 -3.82 -66.05 48.24
C LEU A 219 -4.06 -65.79 46.74
N SER A 220 -5.19 -66.28 46.21
CA SER A 220 -5.53 -66.05 44.80
C SER A 220 -6.70 -65.08 44.55
N TYR A 221 -7.09 -64.26 45.53
CA TYR A 221 -8.31 -63.47 45.43
C TYR A 221 -8.15 -61.93 45.35
N TYR A 222 -6.93 -61.37 45.23
CA TYR A 222 -6.75 -59.94 45.21
C TYR A 222 -6.03 -59.33 44.02
N ILE A 223 -6.05 -60.04 42.87
CA ILE A 223 -5.54 -59.44 41.63
C ILE A 223 -6.61 -59.58 40.53
N ARG A 224 -7.69 -58.78 40.67
CA ARG A 224 -8.54 -58.35 39.53
C ARG A 224 -9.62 -57.35 40.05
N LYS A 225 -9.26 -56.08 39.98
CA LYS A 225 -10.15 -55.01 39.52
C LYS A 225 -9.33 -53.75 39.23
#